data_0f8d637aabc14c0493a39f1822c2ddc4
#
_entry.id   0f8d637aabc14c0493a39f1822c2ddc4
#
_cell.length_a   1.000
_cell.length_b   1.000
_cell.length_c   1.000
_cell.angle_alpha   90.00
_cell.angle_beta   90.00
_cell.angle_gamma   90.00
#
_symmetry.space_group_name_H-M   'P 1'
#
loop_
_entity.id
_entity.type
_entity.pdbx_description
1 polymer ?
#
loop_
_entity_poly.entity_id
_entity_poly.type
_entity_poly.pdbx_seq_one_letter_code
_entity_poly.pdbx_strand_id
1 'polypeptide(L)'
;MLIGNQQEPPFPGYNIVHIIGQGGQARVFHAEREHDGLRVALKVLDRTLRQDAVFLERFVREYKLIASLENEHVAKIYDQGFAGDHPYIAMEFLPSGTLASRIREGLSSRASLRIVSQVARALDAIHAQGIVHRDLKPANILFRPDGRPVIVDFGLAKDLGSKTSLTVAGQLLATPRYMSPEQCLGRPVDARSDLYSLGAVFYEMLTGRKIYESESMANLVTAHVHHPIPRLPERLAGYQPILDRLLAKDPDERFQSGRELFAMIAI
;
A
#
# COMPACT_ATOMS: atom_id res chain seq x y z
N MET A 1 -21.22 -5.36 29.49
CA MET A 1 -21.93 -5.93 28.31
C MET A 1 -20.87 -6.65 27.49
N LEU A 2 -20.91 -7.97 27.49
CA LEU A 2 -19.98 -8.86 26.82
C LEU A 2 -20.22 -8.75 25.31
N ILE A 3 -19.26 -8.24 24.56
CA ILE A 3 -19.26 -8.25 23.09
C ILE A 3 -19.10 -9.70 22.67
N GLY A 4 -20.11 -10.23 21.99
CA GLY A 4 -20.25 -11.62 21.62
C GLY A 4 -19.00 -12.14 20.89
N ASN A 5 -18.50 -13.26 21.38
CA ASN A 5 -17.54 -14.15 20.74
C ASN A 5 -18.17 -14.68 19.44
N GLN A 6 -18.04 -13.95 18.34
CA GLN A 6 -18.15 -14.57 17.02
C GLN A 6 -16.86 -15.39 16.86
N GLN A 7 -16.94 -16.68 17.16
CA GLN A 7 -15.88 -17.64 16.84
C GLN A 7 -15.65 -17.54 15.33
N GLU A 8 -14.46 -17.05 14.99
CA GLU A 8 -14.01 -16.99 13.60
C GLU A 8 -13.98 -18.42 13.05
N PRO A 9 -14.37 -18.61 11.77
CA PRO A 9 -14.30 -19.92 11.15
C PRO A 9 -12.83 -20.41 11.23
N PRO A 10 -12.62 -21.70 11.52
CA PRO A 10 -11.28 -22.25 11.48
C PRO A 10 -10.68 -22.04 10.09
N PHE A 11 -9.47 -21.48 10.03
CA PHE A 11 -8.75 -21.32 8.77
C PHE A 11 -7.98 -22.62 8.50
N PRO A 12 -8.37 -23.43 7.50
CA PRO A 12 -7.76 -24.73 7.25
C PRO A 12 -6.24 -24.59 7.05
N GLY A 13 -5.46 -25.31 7.84
CA GLY A 13 -4.00 -25.33 7.79
C GLY A 13 -3.29 -24.18 8.50
N TYR A 14 -4.02 -23.35 9.28
CA TYR A 14 -3.45 -22.22 10.01
C TYR A 14 -3.97 -22.11 11.44
N ASN A 15 -3.05 -22.04 12.40
CA ASN A 15 -3.33 -21.76 13.80
C ASN A 15 -3.21 -20.26 14.06
N ILE A 16 -4.32 -19.60 14.40
CA ILE A 16 -4.35 -18.17 14.72
C ILE A 16 -3.68 -17.92 16.08
N VAL A 17 -2.70 -17.02 16.12
CA VAL A 17 -2.03 -16.60 17.36
C VAL A 17 -2.70 -15.36 17.95
N HIS A 18 -2.80 -14.26 17.18
CA HIS A 18 -3.49 -13.03 17.58
C HIS A 18 -3.73 -12.11 16.38
N ILE A 19 -4.60 -11.13 16.56
CA ILE A 19 -4.86 -10.08 15.57
C ILE A 19 -3.68 -9.09 15.59
N ILE A 20 -3.14 -8.76 14.39
CA ILE A 20 -2.08 -7.77 14.20
C ILE A 20 -2.54 -6.53 13.43
N GLY A 21 -3.72 -6.57 12.81
CA GLY A 21 -4.32 -5.45 12.12
C GLY A 21 -5.82 -5.63 11.89
N GLN A 22 -6.56 -4.53 11.95
CA GLN A 22 -7.99 -4.52 11.67
C GLN A 22 -8.36 -3.24 10.92
N GLY A 23 -9.06 -3.42 9.81
CA GLY A 23 -9.59 -2.35 8.96
C GLY A 23 -11.06 -2.61 8.60
N GLY A 24 -11.66 -1.69 7.85
CA GLY A 24 -13.08 -1.78 7.48
C GLY A 24 -13.45 -2.99 6.61
N GLN A 25 -12.51 -3.52 5.84
CA GLN A 25 -12.76 -4.61 4.87
C GLN A 25 -11.89 -5.85 5.08
N ALA A 26 -10.96 -5.82 6.05
CA ALA A 26 -10.08 -6.95 6.30
C ALA A 26 -9.57 -6.95 7.74
N ARG A 27 -9.29 -8.16 8.23
CA ARG A 27 -8.54 -8.39 9.46
C ARG A 27 -7.25 -9.11 9.11
N VAL A 28 -6.17 -8.80 9.82
CA VAL A 28 -4.87 -9.45 9.63
C VAL A 28 -4.47 -10.12 10.93
N PHE A 29 -4.14 -11.39 10.85
CA PHE A 29 -3.74 -12.21 11.98
C PHE A 29 -2.27 -12.61 11.84
N HIS A 30 -1.56 -12.66 12.94
CA HIS A 30 -0.40 -13.50 13.06
C HIS A 30 -0.88 -14.94 13.21
N ALA A 31 -0.45 -15.83 12.35
CA ALA A 31 -0.81 -17.23 12.36
C ALA A 31 0.43 -18.10 12.11
N GLU A 32 0.33 -19.37 12.52
CA GLU A 32 1.33 -20.40 12.24
C GLU A 32 0.72 -21.45 11.31
N ARG A 33 1.43 -21.75 10.21
CA ARG A 33 1.03 -22.79 9.26
C ARG A 33 1.24 -24.16 9.90
N GLU A 34 0.20 -25.00 9.93
CA GLU A 34 0.16 -26.24 10.74
C GLU A 34 1.22 -27.27 10.35
N HIS A 35 1.51 -27.43 9.05
CA HIS A 35 2.37 -28.51 8.58
C HIS A 35 3.87 -28.29 8.81
N ASP A 36 4.32 -27.02 8.97
CA ASP A 36 5.74 -26.68 9.09
C ASP A 36 6.06 -25.60 10.12
N GLY A 37 5.03 -25.06 10.80
CA GLY A 37 5.20 -24.00 11.81
C GLY A 37 5.62 -22.65 11.24
N LEU A 38 5.51 -22.43 9.93
CA LEU A 38 5.87 -21.16 9.32
C LEU A 38 4.96 -20.05 9.83
N ARG A 39 5.56 -18.98 10.37
CA ARG A 39 4.83 -17.79 10.80
C ARG A 39 4.40 -16.98 9.58
N VAL A 40 3.11 -16.67 9.50
CA VAL A 40 2.48 -15.95 8.40
C VAL A 40 1.63 -14.77 8.89
N ALA A 41 1.47 -13.77 8.08
CA ALA A 41 0.40 -12.79 8.20
C ALA A 41 -0.80 -13.30 7.38
N LEU A 42 -1.87 -13.68 8.05
CA LEU A 42 -3.10 -14.16 7.43
C LEU A 42 -4.08 -13.00 7.31
N LYS A 43 -4.23 -12.46 6.11
CA LYS A 43 -5.19 -11.40 5.80
C LYS A 43 -6.51 -12.02 5.39
N VAL A 44 -7.54 -11.74 6.17
CA VAL A 44 -8.90 -12.26 5.97
C VAL A 44 -9.79 -11.11 5.53
N LEU A 45 -10.42 -11.26 4.38
CA LEU A 45 -11.29 -10.26 3.78
C LEU A 45 -12.74 -10.44 4.23
N ASP A 46 -13.50 -9.34 4.17
CA ASP A 46 -14.92 -9.38 4.49
C ASP A 46 -15.67 -10.30 3.52
N ARG A 47 -16.62 -11.09 4.06
CA ARG A 47 -17.44 -12.04 3.29
C ARG A 47 -18.29 -11.38 2.20
N THR A 48 -18.61 -10.09 2.35
CA THR A 48 -19.41 -9.35 1.35
C THR A 48 -18.69 -9.27 0.00
N LEU A 49 -17.35 -9.29 0.00
CA LEU A 49 -16.55 -9.29 -1.22
C LEU A 49 -16.67 -10.59 -2.03
N ARG A 50 -17.10 -11.70 -1.41
CA ARG A 50 -17.35 -12.97 -2.12
C ARG A 50 -18.54 -12.90 -3.07
N GLN A 51 -19.49 -12.00 -2.83
CA GLN A 51 -20.70 -11.87 -3.66
C GLN A 51 -20.41 -11.18 -5.01
N ASP A 52 -19.25 -10.57 -5.16
CA ASP A 52 -18.81 -9.93 -6.41
C ASP A 52 -17.90 -10.88 -7.21
N ALA A 53 -18.46 -11.52 -8.24
CA ALA A 53 -17.73 -12.47 -9.10
C ALA A 53 -16.54 -11.79 -9.82
N VAL A 54 -16.68 -10.52 -10.20
CA VAL A 54 -15.60 -9.74 -10.85
C VAL A 54 -14.46 -9.50 -9.87
N PHE A 55 -14.80 -9.19 -8.61
CA PHE A 55 -13.78 -9.09 -7.55
C PHE A 55 -13.04 -10.41 -7.36
N LEU A 56 -13.74 -11.53 -7.26
CA LEU A 56 -13.12 -12.82 -7.02
C LEU A 56 -12.16 -13.24 -8.14
N GLU A 57 -12.56 -13.04 -9.39
CA GLU A 57 -11.71 -13.35 -10.54
C GLU A 57 -10.41 -12.53 -10.51
N ARG A 58 -10.54 -11.21 -10.27
CA ARG A 58 -9.39 -10.31 -10.14
C ARG A 58 -8.52 -10.67 -8.93
N PHE A 59 -9.13 -10.92 -7.78
CA PHE A 59 -8.45 -11.32 -6.56
C PHE A 59 -7.55 -12.55 -6.81
N VAL A 60 -8.12 -13.62 -7.37
CA VAL A 60 -7.36 -14.85 -7.64
C VAL A 60 -6.26 -14.59 -8.67
N ARG A 61 -6.55 -13.85 -9.74
CA ARG A 61 -5.58 -13.59 -10.81
C ARG A 61 -4.41 -12.73 -10.34
N GLU A 62 -4.70 -11.60 -9.71
CA GLU A 62 -3.66 -10.63 -9.31
C GLU A 62 -2.79 -11.18 -8.19
N TYR A 63 -3.37 -11.89 -7.21
CA TYR A 63 -2.55 -12.54 -6.17
C TYR A 63 -1.69 -13.69 -6.72
N LYS A 64 -2.14 -14.42 -7.72
CA LYS A 64 -1.28 -15.40 -8.41
C LYS A 64 -0.08 -14.74 -9.08
N LEU A 65 -0.28 -13.61 -9.73
CA LEU A 65 0.80 -12.84 -10.36
C LEU A 65 1.78 -12.30 -9.31
N ILE A 66 1.27 -11.75 -8.19
CA ILE A 66 2.13 -11.27 -7.10
C ILE A 66 2.90 -12.45 -6.46
N ALA A 67 2.25 -13.60 -6.26
CA ALA A 67 2.88 -14.80 -5.69
C ALA A 67 4.03 -15.33 -6.57
N SER A 68 3.99 -15.10 -7.89
CA SER A 68 5.05 -15.47 -8.82
C SER A 68 6.22 -14.49 -8.86
N LEU A 69 6.10 -13.32 -8.22
CA LEU A 69 7.17 -12.30 -8.18
C LEU A 69 8.29 -12.73 -7.23
N GLU A 70 9.48 -12.91 -7.78
CA GLU A 70 10.72 -13.04 -7.00
C GLU A 70 11.37 -11.66 -6.84
N ASN A 71 10.97 -10.91 -5.81
CA ASN A 71 11.55 -9.61 -5.51
C ASN A 71 11.73 -9.43 -4.00
N GLU A 72 12.94 -9.02 -3.60
CA GLU A 72 13.31 -8.85 -2.19
C GLU A 72 12.56 -7.71 -1.48
N HIS A 73 11.86 -6.85 -2.20
CA HIS A 73 11.08 -5.74 -1.67
C HIS A 73 9.56 -5.90 -1.83
N VAL A 74 9.11 -7.11 -2.19
CA VAL A 74 7.70 -7.49 -2.23
C VAL A 74 7.46 -8.63 -1.24
N ALA A 75 6.37 -8.57 -0.48
CA ALA A 75 6.02 -9.62 0.47
C ALA A 75 5.71 -10.93 -0.28
N LYS A 76 6.29 -12.04 0.19
CA LYS A 76 5.97 -13.36 -0.36
C LYS A 76 4.53 -13.73 -0.03
N ILE A 77 3.79 -14.22 -1.01
CA ILE A 77 2.49 -14.83 -0.81
C ILE A 77 2.72 -16.35 -0.82
N TYR A 78 2.28 -17.00 0.25
CA TYR A 78 2.46 -18.44 0.41
C TYR A 78 1.22 -19.22 -0.02
N ASP A 79 0.03 -18.63 0.21
CA ASP A 79 -1.23 -19.28 -0.08
C ASP A 79 -2.37 -18.26 -0.19
N GLN A 80 -3.45 -18.65 -0.87
CA GLN A 80 -4.71 -17.94 -0.93
C GLN A 80 -5.86 -18.91 -1.01
N GLY A 81 -6.99 -18.58 -0.43
CA GLY A 81 -8.13 -19.47 -0.43
C GLY A 81 -9.37 -18.86 0.21
N PHE A 82 -10.26 -19.75 0.63
CA PHE A 82 -11.50 -19.41 1.32
C PHE A 82 -11.62 -20.22 2.61
N ALA A 83 -11.94 -19.55 3.71
CA ALA A 83 -12.36 -20.17 4.95
C ALA A 83 -13.85 -19.89 5.14
N GLY A 84 -14.71 -20.87 4.82
CA GLY A 84 -16.14 -20.62 4.67
C GLY A 84 -16.40 -19.58 3.57
N ASP A 85 -16.99 -18.46 3.96
CA ASP A 85 -17.31 -17.34 3.05
C ASP A 85 -16.25 -16.23 3.02
N HIS A 86 -15.17 -16.38 3.75
CA HIS A 86 -14.10 -15.37 3.86
C HIS A 86 -12.94 -15.68 2.94
N PRO A 87 -12.65 -14.83 1.93
CA PRO A 87 -11.40 -14.92 1.19
C PRO A 87 -10.22 -14.62 2.12
N TYR A 88 -9.12 -15.36 2.00
CA TYR A 88 -7.90 -15.10 2.75
C TYR A 88 -6.65 -15.17 1.89
N ILE A 89 -5.59 -14.53 2.40
CA ILE A 89 -4.25 -14.57 1.84
C ILE A 89 -3.29 -14.82 2.99
N ALA A 90 -2.44 -15.85 2.85
CA ALA A 90 -1.32 -16.10 3.75
C ALA A 90 -0.04 -15.52 3.13
N MET A 91 0.57 -14.57 3.81
CA MET A 91 1.76 -13.89 3.31
C MET A 91 2.87 -13.84 4.36
N GLU A 92 4.04 -13.39 3.95
CA GLU A 92 5.21 -13.22 4.80
C GLU A 92 4.89 -12.38 6.03
N PHE A 93 5.21 -12.93 7.21
CA PHE A 93 5.09 -12.21 8.47
C PHE A 93 6.31 -11.30 8.67
N LEU A 94 6.10 -10.00 8.82
CA LEU A 94 7.13 -8.97 8.89
C LEU A 94 7.06 -8.27 10.26
N PRO A 95 7.84 -8.74 11.26
CA PRO A 95 7.73 -8.27 12.64
C PRO A 95 8.45 -6.94 12.91
N SER A 96 9.26 -6.43 11.97
CA SER A 96 10.15 -5.28 12.22
C SER A 96 9.47 -3.90 12.03
N GLY A 97 8.15 -3.87 12.11
CA GLY A 97 7.35 -2.64 12.08
C GLY A 97 7.13 -2.08 10.67
N THR A 98 6.46 -0.93 10.63
CA THR A 98 6.05 -0.25 9.40
C THR A 98 6.91 1.00 9.14
N LEU A 99 6.89 1.51 7.91
CA LEU A 99 7.49 2.81 7.61
C LEU A 99 6.80 3.94 8.40
N ALA A 100 5.51 3.81 8.69
CA ALA A 100 4.79 4.79 9.51
C ALA A 100 5.36 4.88 10.94
N SER A 101 5.79 3.78 11.55
CA SER A 101 6.46 3.80 12.87
C SER A 101 7.82 4.47 12.78
N ARG A 102 8.62 4.12 11.75
CA ARG A 102 9.95 4.73 11.56
C ARG A 102 9.91 6.22 11.25
N ILE A 103 8.88 6.70 10.55
CA ILE A 103 8.69 8.15 10.32
C ILE A 103 8.44 8.86 11.65
N ARG A 104 7.62 8.29 12.54
CA ARG A 104 7.38 8.88 13.88
C ARG A 104 8.62 8.91 14.76
N GLU A 105 9.49 7.92 14.63
CA GLU A 105 10.79 7.85 15.32
C GLU A 105 11.81 8.83 14.74
N GLY A 106 11.59 9.29 13.52
CA GLY A 106 12.47 10.16 12.77
C GLY A 106 13.41 9.40 11.83
N LEU A 107 13.44 9.83 10.58
CA LEU A 107 14.31 9.27 9.55
C LEU A 107 15.33 10.32 9.08
N SER A 108 16.59 9.91 8.88
CA SER A 108 17.53 10.76 8.16
C SER A 108 17.15 10.83 6.67
N SER A 109 17.43 11.96 6.02
CA SER A 109 17.15 12.13 4.58
C SER A 109 17.85 11.08 3.72
N ARG A 110 19.07 10.65 4.12
CA ARG A 110 19.80 9.57 3.45
C ARG A 110 19.08 8.22 3.57
N ALA A 111 18.54 7.90 4.75
CA ALA A 111 17.72 6.68 4.94
C ALA A 111 16.44 6.76 4.11
N SER A 112 15.75 7.92 4.11
CA SER A 112 14.56 8.16 3.30
C SER A 112 14.81 7.92 1.82
N LEU A 113 15.90 8.47 1.27
CA LEU A 113 16.26 8.30 -0.14
C LEU A 113 16.56 6.83 -0.49
N ARG A 114 17.25 6.10 0.42
CA ARG A 114 17.52 4.67 0.24
C ARG A 114 16.22 3.86 0.20
N ILE A 115 15.27 4.14 1.10
CA ILE A 115 13.97 3.47 1.13
C ILE A 115 13.20 3.75 -0.16
N VAL A 116 13.16 5.01 -0.63
CA VAL A 116 12.52 5.38 -1.91
C VAL A 116 13.10 4.58 -3.06
N SER A 117 14.43 4.49 -3.16
CA SER A 117 15.10 3.73 -4.23
C SER A 117 14.72 2.25 -4.21
N GLN A 118 14.65 1.63 -3.02
CA GLN A 118 14.29 0.23 -2.86
C GLN A 118 12.80 -0.01 -3.18
N VAL A 119 11.91 0.87 -2.74
CA VAL A 119 10.47 0.81 -3.06
C VAL A 119 10.24 1.04 -4.55
N ALA A 120 10.98 1.96 -5.19
CA ALA A 120 10.91 2.18 -6.63
C ALA A 120 11.27 0.92 -7.45
N ARG A 121 12.29 0.15 -7.00
CA ARG A 121 12.64 -1.15 -7.60
C ARG A 121 11.52 -2.19 -7.45
N ALA A 122 10.88 -2.24 -6.29
CA ALA A 122 9.73 -3.11 -6.08
C ALA A 122 8.57 -2.74 -7.01
N LEU A 123 8.24 -1.45 -7.09
CA LEU A 123 7.19 -0.95 -7.97
C LEU A 123 7.50 -1.26 -9.44
N ASP A 124 8.75 -1.07 -9.90
CA ASP A 124 9.15 -1.41 -11.28
C ASP A 124 8.89 -2.89 -11.61
N ALA A 125 9.21 -3.80 -10.67
CA ALA A 125 8.96 -5.24 -10.84
C ALA A 125 7.47 -5.58 -10.87
N ILE A 126 6.66 -4.94 -10.03
CA ILE A 126 5.20 -5.12 -9.96
C ILE A 126 4.54 -4.60 -11.23
N HIS A 127 4.92 -3.40 -11.66
CA HIS A 127 4.39 -2.75 -12.85
C HIS A 127 4.74 -3.51 -14.14
N ALA A 128 5.91 -4.16 -14.19
CA ALA A 128 6.29 -5.02 -15.31
C ALA A 128 5.35 -6.22 -15.51
N GLN A 129 4.60 -6.63 -14.46
CA GLN A 129 3.55 -7.64 -14.53
C GLN A 129 2.16 -7.05 -14.82
N GLY A 130 2.07 -5.75 -15.12
CA GLY A 130 0.80 -5.08 -15.36
C GLY A 130 -0.03 -4.85 -14.10
N ILE A 131 0.57 -4.97 -12.90
CA ILE A 131 -0.10 -4.77 -11.62
C ILE A 131 0.20 -3.34 -11.13
N VAL A 132 -0.83 -2.64 -10.66
CA VAL A 132 -0.71 -1.34 -9.99
C VAL A 132 -1.10 -1.51 -8.52
N HIS A 133 -0.30 -0.96 -7.60
CA HIS A 133 -0.51 -1.16 -6.16
C HIS A 133 -1.74 -0.40 -5.62
N ARG A 134 -1.98 0.83 -6.07
CA ARG A 134 -3.17 1.68 -5.79
C ARG A 134 -3.41 2.12 -4.34
N ASP A 135 -2.67 1.60 -3.38
CA ASP A 135 -2.78 1.96 -1.95
C ASP A 135 -1.40 2.10 -1.28
N LEU A 136 -0.42 2.64 -2.01
CA LEU A 136 0.91 2.84 -1.43
C LEU A 136 0.85 3.93 -0.36
N LYS A 137 1.26 3.55 0.85
CA LYS A 137 1.29 4.42 2.05
C LYS A 137 2.30 3.88 3.06
N PRO A 138 2.76 4.66 4.04
CA PRO A 138 3.73 4.20 5.03
C PRO A 138 3.31 2.97 5.83
N ALA A 139 2.01 2.76 6.03
CA ALA A 139 1.49 1.58 6.72
C ALA A 139 1.64 0.29 5.90
N ASN A 140 1.73 0.39 4.56
CA ASN A 140 1.86 -0.74 3.63
C ASN A 140 3.32 -0.97 3.18
N ILE A 141 4.28 -0.33 3.83
CA ILE A 141 5.72 -0.60 3.68
C ILE A 141 6.22 -1.09 5.03
N LEU A 142 6.51 -2.38 5.12
CA LEU A 142 7.02 -3.03 6.32
C LEU A 142 8.52 -3.32 6.16
N PHE A 143 9.13 -3.88 7.21
CA PHE A 143 10.57 -4.16 7.19
C PHE A 143 10.87 -5.60 7.57
N ARG A 144 11.84 -6.19 6.89
CA ARG A 144 12.49 -7.42 7.33
C ARG A 144 13.47 -7.13 8.47
N PRO A 145 13.89 -8.15 9.23
CA PRO A 145 14.87 -7.99 10.32
C PRO A 145 16.20 -7.35 9.89
N ASP A 146 16.60 -7.51 8.63
CA ASP A 146 17.80 -6.91 8.04
C ASP A 146 17.62 -5.43 7.63
N GLY A 147 16.43 -4.85 7.87
CA GLY A 147 16.11 -3.47 7.58
C GLY A 147 15.63 -3.18 6.15
N ARG A 148 15.50 -4.20 5.30
CA ARG A 148 14.96 -4.04 3.94
C ARG A 148 13.46 -3.71 3.97
N PRO A 149 13.01 -2.65 3.25
CA PRO A 149 11.59 -2.36 3.09
C PRO A 149 10.92 -3.39 2.18
N VAL A 150 9.69 -3.72 2.50
CA VAL A 150 8.85 -4.68 1.78
C VAL A 150 7.47 -4.07 1.59
N ILE A 151 7.01 -4.04 0.35
CA ILE A 151 5.64 -3.62 0.02
C ILE A 151 4.68 -4.77 0.33
N VAL A 152 3.59 -4.42 1.02
CA VAL A 152 2.48 -5.33 1.36
C VAL A 152 1.16 -4.71 0.92
N ASP A 153 0.09 -5.49 0.97
CA ASP A 153 -1.30 -5.00 0.85
C ASP A 153 -1.63 -4.25 -0.45
N PHE A 154 -1.58 -4.96 -1.56
CA PHE A 154 -2.07 -4.47 -2.84
C PHE A 154 -3.56 -4.08 -2.75
N GLY A 155 -3.89 -2.89 -3.21
CA GLY A 155 -5.22 -2.29 -3.08
C GLY A 155 -6.29 -2.88 -4.02
N LEU A 156 -6.31 -4.21 -4.20
CA LEU A 156 -7.23 -4.91 -5.10
C LEU A 156 -8.71 -4.63 -4.79
N ALA A 157 -9.03 -4.45 -3.51
CA ALA A 157 -10.38 -4.10 -3.08
C ALA A 157 -10.82 -2.69 -3.51
N LYS A 158 -9.88 -1.81 -3.87
CA LYS A 158 -10.17 -0.42 -4.28
C LYS A 158 -10.61 -0.30 -5.74
N ASP A 159 -10.39 -1.32 -6.56
CA ASP A 159 -10.78 -1.31 -7.97
C ASP A 159 -12.29 -1.56 -8.18
N LEU A 160 -12.99 -2.04 -7.16
CA LEU A 160 -14.43 -2.29 -7.19
C LEU A 160 -15.28 -1.04 -7.31
N GLY A 161 -14.67 0.14 -7.19
CA GLY A 161 -15.36 1.40 -7.10
C GLY A 161 -15.23 2.33 -8.30
N SER A 162 -14.80 1.89 -9.48
CA SER A 162 -14.66 2.81 -10.63
C SER A 162 -16.00 3.44 -11.11
N LYS A 163 -17.15 3.02 -10.55
CA LYS A 163 -18.43 3.71 -10.68
C LYS A 163 -19.07 4.18 -9.36
N THR A 164 -18.46 3.88 -8.18
CA THR A 164 -19.14 4.13 -6.89
C THR A 164 -18.22 4.55 -5.72
N SER A 165 -16.91 4.67 -5.90
CA SER A 165 -15.99 4.93 -4.78
C SER A 165 -16.09 6.34 -4.16
N LEU A 166 -16.76 7.27 -4.80
CA LEU A 166 -17.02 8.61 -4.26
C LEU A 166 -18.46 8.85 -3.80
N THR A 167 -19.43 7.95 -4.11
CA THR A 167 -20.85 8.34 -4.06
C THR A 167 -21.84 7.38 -3.41
N VAL A 168 -21.45 6.26 -2.83
CA VAL A 168 -22.39 5.46 -2.03
C VAL A 168 -22.15 5.70 -0.55
N ALA A 169 -23.01 6.51 0.05
CA ALA A 169 -23.26 6.64 1.49
C ALA A 169 -22.13 7.24 2.36
N GLY A 170 -21.32 8.21 1.88
CA GLY A 170 -20.47 9.01 2.79
C GLY A 170 -19.33 8.26 3.48
N GLN A 171 -19.08 7.00 3.14
CA GLN A 171 -17.95 6.22 3.63
C GLN A 171 -16.89 6.08 2.55
N LEU A 172 -15.99 7.05 2.46
CA LEU A 172 -14.75 6.87 1.70
C LEU A 172 -13.92 5.78 2.42
N LEU A 173 -13.70 4.65 1.75
CA LEU A 173 -13.01 3.46 2.28
C LEU A 173 -11.51 3.68 2.61
N ALA A 174 -10.95 4.85 2.30
CA ALA A 174 -9.58 5.22 2.66
C ALA A 174 -9.40 6.74 2.70
N THR A 175 -8.59 7.20 3.63
CA THR A 175 -8.18 8.61 3.70
C THR A 175 -7.31 8.93 2.47
N PRO A 176 -7.63 9.95 1.63
CA PRO A 176 -6.95 10.22 0.36
C PRO A 176 -5.55 10.84 0.51
N ARG A 177 -4.90 10.71 1.66
CA ARG A 177 -3.62 11.38 2.00
C ARG A 177 -2.45 11.06 1.08
N TYR A 178 -2.54 9.97 0.30
CA TYR A 178 -1.48 9.52 -0.62
C TYR A 178 -2.02 9.23 -2.02
N MET A 179 -3.31 9.51 -2.26
CA MET A 179 -3.94 9.28 -3.57
C MET A 179 -3.36 10.22 -4.62
N SER A 180 -3.16 9.69 -5.83
CA SER A 180 -2.83 10.52 -6.97
C SER A 180 -4.02 11.36 -7.44
N PRO A 181 -3.79 12.47 -8.18
CA PRO A 181 -4.86 13.30 -8.74
C PRO A 181 -5.88 12.49 -9.54
N GLU A 182 -5.42 11.56 -10.38
CA GLU A 182 -6.27 10.69 -11.19
C GLU A 182 -7.12 9.74 -10.33
N GLN A 183 -6.57 9.20 -9.23
CA GLN A 183 -7.35 8.41 -8.26
C GLN A 183 -8.43 9.28 -7.59
N CYS A 184 -8.09 10.50 -7.20
CA CYS A 184 -9.01 11.45 -6.61
C CYS A 184 -10.16 11.81 -7.55
N LEU A 185 -9.89 11.84 -8.86
CA LEU A 185 -10.86 12.20 -9.90
C LEU A 185 -11.60 10.99 -10.50
N GLY A 186 -11.31 9.76 -10.05
CA GLY A 186 -11.88 8.54 -10.61
C GLY A 186 -11.48 8.31 -12.07
N ARG A 187 -10.34 8.81 -12.49
CA ARG A 187 -9.76 8.63 -13.84
C ARG A 187 -9.00 7.30 -13.93
N PRO A 188 -8.65 6.83 -15.15
CA PRO A 188 -7.80 5.66 -15.30
C PRO A 188 -6.50 5.79 -14.51
N VAL A 189 -6.12 4.71 -13.81
CA VAL A 189 -4.97 4.63 -12.91
C VAL A 189 -3.94 3.68 -13.50
N ASP A 190 -2.68 4.13 -13.59
CA ASP A 190 -1.56 3.33 -14.07
C ASP A 190 -0.37 3.33 -13.07
N ALA A 191 0.76 2.78 -13.50
CA ALA A 191 2.00 2.70 -12.72
C ALA A 191 2.45 4.04 -12.12
N ARG A 192 2.21 5.14 -12.83
CA ARG A 192 2.61 6.50 -12.43
C ARG A 192 1.81 7.04 -11.25
N SER A 193 0.64 6.45 -10.98
CA SER A 193 -0.15 6.75 -9.77
C SER A 193 0.55 6.27 -8.51
N ASP A 194 1.20 5.10 -8.55
CA ASP A 194 2.00 4.60 -7.42
C ASP A 194 3.26 5.45 -7.20
N LEU A 195 3.85 5.97 -8.27
CA LEU A 195 5.01 6.88 -8.19
C LEU A 195 4.62 8.22 -7.53
N TYR A 196 3.43 8.74 -7.82
CA TYR A 196 2.89 9.90 -7.11
C TYR A 196 2.71 9.59 -5.62
N SER A 197 2.10 8.44 -5.29
CA SER A 197 1.92 8.01 -3.90
C SER A 197 3.27 7.85 -3.18
N LEU A 198 4.29 7.32 -3.87
CA LEU A 198 5.66 7.25 -3.36
C LEU A 198 6.24 8.64 -3.11
N GLY A 199 5.94 9.62 -3.94
CA GLY A 199 6.31 11.04 -3.74
C GLY A 199 5.69 11.61 -2.46
N ALA A 200 4.41 11.36 -2.20
CA ALA A 200 3.75 11.77 -0.97
C ALA A 200 4.36 11.10 0.27
N VAL A 201 4.69 9.81 0.17
CA VAL A 201 5.42 9.06 1.22
C VAL A 201 6.81 9.64 1.43
N PHE A 202 7.54 9.98 0.35
CA PHE A 202 8.88 10.56 0.44
C PHE A 202 8.87 11.93 1.11
N TYR A 203 7.92 12.79 0.77
CA TYR A 203 7.74 14.07 1.45
C TYR A 203 7.56 13.86 2.96
N GLU A 204 6.72 12.92 3.37
CA GLU A 204 6.48 12.62 4.78
C GLU A 204 7.73 12.06 5.47
N MET A 205 8.51 11.19 4.82
CA MET A 205 9.78 10.70 5.37
C MET A 205 10.79 11.82 5.62
N LEU A 206 10.84 12.83 4.74
CA LEU A 206 11.77 13.95 4.84
C LEU A 206 11.37 14.97 5.90
N THR A 207 10.07 15.21 6.07
CA THR A 207 9.55 16.33 6.85
C THR A 207 8.89 15.92 8.15
N GLY A 208 8.51 14.64 8.29
CA GLY A 208 7.66 14.14 9.38
C GLY A 208 6.18 14.59 9.27
N ARG A 209 5.79 15.26 8.18
CA ARG A 209 4.44 15.80 7.95
C ARG A 209 3.85 15.27 6.67
N LYS A 210 2.52 15.14 6.63
CA LYS A 210 1.81 14.82 5.39
C LYS A 210 2.00 15.95 4.38
N ILE A 211 1.96 15.60 3.08
CA ILE A 211 2.07 16.61 2.03
C ILE A 211 0.91 17.61 2.07
N TYR A 212 -0.30 17.13 2.35
CA TYR A 212 -1.49 17.92 2.58
C TYR A 212 -2.20 17.43 3.83
N GLU A 213 -2.70 18.36 4.64
CA GLU A 213 -3.41 18.09 5.89
C GLU A 213 -4.76 18.80 5.87
N SER A 214 -5.82 18.06 6.15
CA SER A 214 -7.17 18.57 6.36
C SER A 214 -7.99 17.49 7.06
N GLU A 215 -8.98 17.92 7.86
CA GLU A 215 -10.01 17.04 8.40
C GLU A 215 -11.07 16.71 7.35
N SER A 216 -11.25 17.59 6.36
CA SER A 216 -12.18 17.38 5.25
C SER A 216 -11.56 16.54 4.14
N MET A 217 -12.22 15.45 3.80
CA MET A 217 -11.85 14.58 2.68
C MET A 217 -11.88 15.33 1.35
N ALA A 218 -12.90 16.19 1.14
CA ALA A 218 -13.03 16.99 -0.06
C ALA A 218 -11.84 17.97 -0.21
N ASN A 219 -11.40 18.57 0.88
CA ASN A 219 -10.23 19.45 0.86
C ASN A 219 -8.94 18.70 0.55
N LEU A 220 -8.77 17.47 1.06
CA LEU A 220 -7.62 16.63 0.72
C LEU A 220 -7.63 16.25 -0.78
N VAL A 221 -8.77 15.87 -1.32
CA VAL A 221 -8.95 15.62 -2.76
C VAL A 221 -8.58 16.86 -3.57
N THR A 222 -9.14 18.02 -3.21
CA THR A 222 -8.83 19.31 -3.87
C THR A 222 -7.33 19.63 -3.80
N ALA A 223 -6.69 19.36 -2.67
CA ALA A 223 -5.27 19.62 -2.49
C ALA A 223 -4.41 18.72 -3.39
N HIS A 224 -4.69 17.42 -3.45
CA HIS A 224 -3.97 16.52 -4.35
C HIS A 224 -4.14 16.90 -5.82
N VAL A 225 -5.30 17.40 -6.22
CA VAL A 225 -5.59 17.77 -7.62
C VAL A 225 -5.01 19.14 -7.98
N HIS A 226 -5.13 20.15 -7.10
CA HIS A 226 -4.92 21.54 -7.47
C HIS A 226 -3.85 22.30 -6.69
N HIS A 227 -3.56 21.91 -5.44
CA HIS A 227 -2.60 22.69 -4.65
C HIS A 227 -1.16 22.47 -5.14
N PRO A 228 -0.32 23.51 -5.07
CA PRO A 228 1.09 23.39 -5.43
C PRO A 228 1.80 22.40 -4.53
N ILE A 229 2.89 21.84 -5.04
CA ILE A 229 3.78 20.97 -4.26
C ILE A 229 4.48 21.84 -3.22
N PRO A 230 4.39 21.51 -1.91
CA PRO A 230 5.03 22.31 -0.88
C PRO A 230 6.55 22.35 -1.04
N ARG A 231 7.16 23.50 -0.79
CA ARG A 231 8.61 23.64 -0.79
C ARG A 231 9.22 23.01 0.46
N LEU A 232 10.28 22.24 0.27
CA LEU A 232 11.06 21.70 1.35
C LEU A 232 11.86 22.82 2.07
N PRO A 233 12.14 22.65 3.37
CA PRO A 233 13.11 23.50 4.07
C PRO A 233 14.46 23.51 3.35
N GLU A 234 15.22 24.62 3.46
CA GLU A 234 16.48 24.82 2.75
C GLU A 234 17.47 23.65 2.90
N ARG A 235 17.59 23.09 4.11
CA ARG A 235 18.45 21.92 4.39
C ARG A 235 18.07 20.66 3.61
N LEU A 236 16.89 20.61 3.02
CA LEU A 236 16.36 19.50 2.23
C LEU A 236 16.14 19.88 0.76
N ALA A 237 16.49 21.12 0.35
CA ALA A 237 16.22 21.65 -0.99
C ALA A 237 16.77 20.76 -2.11
N GLY A 238 17.89 20.06 -1.88
CA GLY A 238 18.45 19.12 -2.86
C GLY A 238 17.53 17.96 -3.27
N TYR A 239 16.50 17.65 -2.47
CA TYR A 239 15.51 16.62 -2.79
C TYR A 239 14.27 17.17 -3.52
N GLN A 240 14.14 18.50 -3.63
CA GLN A 240 12.99 19.13 -4.26
C GLN A 240 12.77 18.68 -5.72
N PRO A 241 13.81 18.58 -6.57
CA PRO A 241 13.62 18.16 -7.97
C PRO A 241 13.01 16.76 -8.11
N ILE A 242 13.37 15.82 -7.20
CA ILE A 242 12.80 14.47 -7.18
C ILE A 242 11.31 14.54 -6.77
N LEU A 243 10.98 15.34 -5.75
CA LEU A 243 9.60 15.53 -5.29
C LEU A 243 8.75 16.23 -6.33
N ASP A 244 9.25 17.29 -6.96
CA ASP A 244 8.52 18.04 -7.98
C ASP A 244 8.12 17.10 -9.13
N ARG A 245 9.01 16.20 -9.53
CA ARG A 245 8.73 15.24 -10.59
C ARG A 245 7.83 14.07 -10.14
N LEU A 246 8.00 13.52 -8.94
CA LEU A 246 7.10 12.48 -8.41
C LEU A 246 5.66 12.99 -8.23
N LEU A 247 5.51 14.23 -7.75
CA LEU A 247 4.24 14.83 -7.35
C LEU A 247 3.63 15.73 -8.43
N ALA A 248 4.18 15.75 -9.64
CA ALA A 248 3.59 16.44 -10.77
C ALA A 248 2.12 16.03 -10.95
N LYS A 249 1.24 17.01 -11.23
CA LYS A 249 -0.20 16.74 -11.30
C LYS A 249 -0.54 15.94 -12.56
N ASP A 250 0.11 16.28 -13.67
CA ASP A 250 0.05 15.52 -14.90
C ASP A 250 0.93 14.27 -14.81
N PRO A 251 0.37 13.05 -15.01
CA PRO A 251 1.17 11.83 -15.05
C PRO A 251 2.31 11.85 -16.08
N ASP A 252 2.16 12.56 -17.20
CA ASP A 252 3.18 12.64 -18.24
C ASP A 252 4.42 13.43 -17.82
N GLU A 253 4.30 14.31 -16.82
CA GLU A 253 5.40 15.06 -16.23
C GLU A 253 6.14 14.30 -15.11
N ARG A 254 5.62 13.14 -14.70
CA ARG A 254 6.25 12.30 -13.66
C ARG A 254 7.37 11.43 -14.22
N PHE A 255 8.04 10.71 -13.30
CA PHE A 255 8.81 9.54 -13.69
C PHE A 255 7.90 8.54 -14.38
N GLN A 256 8.34 7.97 -15.51
CA GLN A 256 7.53 7.04 -16.29
C GLN A 256 7.67 5.58 -15.79
N SER A 257 8.66 5.30 -14.94
CA SER A 257 8.85 3.99 -14.32
C SER A 257 9.62 4.10 -13.00
N GLY A 258 9.52 3.07 -12.17
CA GLY A 258 10.37 2.94 -10.97
C GLY A 258 11.84 2.90 -11.34
N ARG A 259 12.17 2.28 -12.49
CA ARG A 259 13.55 2.21 -13.03
C ARG A 259 14.13 3.59 -13.28
N GLU A 260 13.39 4.50 -13.90
CA GLU A 260 13.83 5.86 -14.15
C GLU A 260 14.12 6.60 -12.83
N LEU A 261 13.25 6.44 -11.81
CA LEU A 261 13.42 7.04 -10.50
C LEU A 261 14.69 6.54 -9.80
N PHE A 262 14.88 5.22 -9.68
CA PHE A 262 16.05 4.73 -8.97
C PHE A 262 17.37 4.95 -9.74
N ALA A 263 17.35 5.03 -11.06
CA ALA A 263 18.51 5.44 -11.85
C ALA A 263 18.93 6.89 -11.54
N MET A 264 17.98 7.81 -11.38
CA MET A 264 18.26 9.19 -10.97
C MET A 264 18.82 9.27 -9.55
N ILE A 265 18.36 8.42 -8.62
CA ILE A 265 18.82 8.41 -7.23
C ILE A 265 20.22 7.80 -7.09
N ALA A 266 20.62 6.89 -7.99
CA ALA A 266 21.89 6.17 -7.94
C ALA A 266 23.13 7.03 -8.35
N ILE A 267 22.89 8.24 -8.85
CA ILE A 267 23.94 9.21 -9.21
C ILE A 267 24.32 10.05 -7.99
#